data_20b703d5a653349caf8d4c1f76f6f5cb
#
_entry.id   20b703d5a653349caf8d4c1f76f6f5cb
#
_cell.length_a   1.000
_cell.length_b   1.000
_cell.length_c   1.000
_cell.angle_alpha   90.00
_cell.angle_beta   90.00
_cell.angle_gamma   90.00
#
_symmetry.space_group_name_H-M   'P 1'
#
loop_
_entity.id
_entity.type
_entity.pdbx_description
1 polymer ?
#
loop_
_entity_poly.entity_id
_entity_poly.type
_entity_poly.pdbx_seq_one_letter_code
_entity_poly.pdbx_strand_id
1 'polypeptide(L)'
;MRVPRGKLTMPGGIERAVSAVAQRVGAAGGVLVLLDADDDCPAALGSALLARARVARPDVPACVVLANREFEAWFIAAAPSLAGTHGFPEDLSAPGDPEKIRGAKEWLGQRKTDGRPYKPTVDQGPLASAFDLALARSGSPSFGKFCRDVHLLLAGGSTPMLAP
;
A
#
# COMPACT_ATOMS: atom_id res chain seq x y z
N MET A 1 10.30 -4.59 7.38
CA MET A 1 10.03 -5.97 7.86
C MET A 1 8.83 -6.53 7.11
N ARG A 2 8.87 -7.79 6.68
CA ARG A 2 7.72 -8.44 6.01
C ARG A 2 7.04 -9.40 6.98
N VAL A 3 5.72 -9.26 7.14
CA VAL A 3 4.87 -10.13 7.99
C VAL A 3 3.69 -10.59 7.14
N PRO A 4 3.35 -11.89 7.10
CA PRO A 4 2.16 -12.35 6.41
C PRO A 4 0.89 -11.67 6.95
N ARG A 5 -0.03 -11.28 6.05
CA ARG A 5 -1.27 -10.58 6.39
C ARG A 5 -2.06 -11.28 7.52
N GLY A 6 -2.30 -12.58 7.38
CA GLY A 6 -3.03 -13.34 8.40
C GLY A 6 -2.39 -13.31 9.79
N LYS A 7 -1.05 -13.27 9.86
CA LYS A 7 -0.35 -13.10 11.15
C LYS A 7 -0.45 -11.68 11.68
N LEU A 8 -0.48 -10.67 10.80
CA LEU A 8 -0.55 -9.27 11.18
C LEU A 8 -1.92 -8.90 11.74
N THR A 9 -2.99 -9.41 11.15
CA THR A 9 -4.37 -9.11 11.55
C THR A 9 -4.83 -9.83 12.81
N MET A 10 -4.24 -10.98 13.14
CA MET A 10 -4.55 -11.73 14.36
C MET A 10 -4.32 -10.91 15.65
N PRO A 11 -4.99 -11.25 16.78
CA PRO A 11 -4.70 -10.66 18.08
C PRO A 11 -3.20 -10.72 18.43
N GLY A 12 -2.63 -9.62 18.87
CA GLY A 12 -1.19 -9.49 19.15
C GLY A 12 -0.29 -9.41 17.92
N GLY A 13 -0.83 -9.51 16.70
CA GLY A 13 -0.05 -9.53 15.46
C GLY A 13 0.59 -8.18 15.13
N ILE A 14 -0.26 -7.18 14.92
CA ILE A 14 0.22 -5.82 14.62
C ILE A 14 0.99 -5.21 15.78
N GLU A 15 0.59 -5.51 17.01
CA GLU A 15 1.23 -5.02 18.22
C GLU A 15 2.71 -5.45 18.28
N ARG A 16 2.99 -6.74 18.04
CA ARG A 16 4.35 -7.26 17.98
C ARG A 16 5.13 -6.67 16.80
N ALA A 17 4.48 -6.55 15.62
CA ALA A 17 5.13 -6.03 14.43
C ALA A 17 5.56 -4.56 14.63
N VAL A 18 4.66 -3.71 15.11
CA VAL A 18 4.95 -2.29 15.37
C VAL A 18 6.01 -2.14 16.43
N SER A 19 5.92 -2.89 17.54
CA SER A 19 6.95 -2.85 18.61
C SER A 19 8.33 -3.24 18.10
N ALA A 20 8.43 -4.29 17.29
CA ALA A 20 9.70 -4.72 16.72
C ALA A 20 10.32 -3.70 15.74
N VAL A 21 9.49 -3.00 14.94
CA VAL A 21 9.98 -1.95 14.05
C VAL A 21 10.35 -0.69 14.83
N ALA A 22 9.52 -0.29 15.80
CA ALA A 22 9.74 0.88 16.63
C ALA A 22 11.07 0.85 17.38
N GLN A 23 11.50 -0.33 17.85
CA GLN A 23 12.83 -0.50 18.47
C GLN A 23 13.99 -0.18 17.51
N ARG A 24 13.78 -0.28 16.19
CA ARG A 24 14.82 -0.05 15.18
C ARG A 24 14.86 1.37 14.66
N VAL A 25 13.73 2.08 14.65
CA VAL A 25 13.64 3.42 14.08
C VAL A 25 13.99 4.53 15.07
N GLY A 26 14.04 4.24 16.36
CA GLY A 26 14.38 5.21 17.40
C GLY A 26 13.34 6.32 17.58
N ALA A 27 13.70 7.34 18.35
CA ALA A 27 12.78 8.42 18.75
C ALA A 27 12.37 9.38 17.61
N ALA A 28 13.16 9.46 16.54
CA ALA A 28 12.89 10.36 15.40
C ALA A 28 12.15 9.69 14.23
N GLY A 29 11.84 8.40 14.34
CA GLY A 29 11.22 7.64 13.27
C GLY A 29 9.73 7.42 13.44
N GLY A 30 9.09 6.90 12.38
CA GLY A 30 7.70 6.47 12.40
C GLY A 30 7.53 5.07 11.80
N VAL A 31 6.39 4.46 12.03
CA VAL A 31 6.07 3.12 11.53
C VAL A 31 4.94 3.19 10.51
N LEU A 32 5.24 2.82 9.28
CA LEU A 32 4.23 2.58 8.25
C LEU A 32 3.94 1.08 8.16
N VAL A 33 2.67 0.73 8.26
CA VAL A 33 2.16 -0.62 7.97
C VAL A 33 1.38 -0.57 6.68
N LEU A 34 1.83 -1.34 5.68
CA LEU A 34 1.15 -1.47 4.39
C LEU A 34 0.79 -2.94 4.17
N LEU A 35 -0.46 -3.19 3.81
CA LEU A 35 -0.96 -4.53 3.49
C LEU A 35 -2.11 -4.47 2.49
N ASP A 36 -2.38 -5.59 1.83
CA ASP A 36 -3.56 -5.75 0.98
C ASP A 36 -4.83 -5.87 1.82
N ALA A 37 -5.91 -5.25 1.37
CA ALA A 37 -7.21 -5.37 2.03
C ALA A 37 -7.90 -6.71 1.72
N ASP A 38 -7.58 -7.31 0.56
CA ASP A 38 -8.30 -8.44 0.00
C ASP A 38 -9.82 -8.12 -0.10
N ASP A 39 -10.66 -8.88 0.61
CA ASP A 39 -12.11 -8.66 0.65
C ASP A 39 -12.59 -7.85 1.87
N ASP A 40 -11.66 -7.47 2.77
CA ASP A 40 -12.01 -6.62 3.91
C ASP A 40 -12.24 -5.16 3.49
N CYS A 41 -13.04 -4.44 4.27
CA CYS A 41 -13.19 -3.00 4.11
C CYS A 41 -11.91 -2.29 4.56
N PRO A 42 -11.16 -1.60 3.64
CA PRO A 42 -9.90 -0.94 3.99
C PRO A 42 -10.04 0.08 5.12
N ALA A 43 -11.13 0.83 5.15
CA ALA A 43 -11.36 1.85 6.16
C ALA A 43 -11.60 1.23 7.56
N ALA A 44 -12.43 0.20 7.64
CA ALA A 44 -12.76 -0.46 8.91
C ALA A 44 -11.55 -1.21 9.47
N LEU A 45 -10.93 -2.08 8.65
CA LEU A 45 -9.77 -2.86 9.09
C LEU A 45 -8.56 -1.95 9.38
N GLY A 46 -8.31 -0.96 8.53
CA GLY A 46 -7.21 -0.02 8.71
C GLY A 46 -7.32 0.77 10.01
N SER A 47 -8.52 1.28 10.33
CA SER A 47 -8.78 2.00 11.58
C SER A 47 -8.61 1.11 12.80
N ALA A 48 -9.13 -0.11 12.76
CA ALA A 48 -8.98 -1.08 13.86
C ALA A 48 -7.51 -1.46 14.10
N LEU A 49 -6.75 -1.72 13.04
CA LEU A 49 -5.33 -2.03 13.16
C LEU A 49 -4.52 -0.83 13.66
N LEU A 50 -4.83 0.37 13.19
CA LEU A 50 -4.16 1.59 13.66
C LEU A 50 -4.40 1.85 15.15
N ALA A 51 -5.64 1.67 15.63
CA ALA A 51 -5.97 1.80 17.04
C ALA A 51 -5.13 0.83 17.89
N ARG A 52 -5.03 -0.42 17.47
CA ARG A 52 -4.21 -1.45 18.14
C ARG A 52 -2.72 -1.11 18.12
N ALA A 53 -2.20 -0.63 17.01
CA ALA A 53 -0.81 -0.20 16.87
C ALA A 53 -0.46 0.95 17.84
N ARG A 54 -1.36 1.94 17.91
CA ARG A 54 -1.18 3.11 18.83
C ARG A 54 -1.24 2.73 20.30
N VAL A 55 -2.09 1.79 20.68
CA VAL A 55 -2.14 1.28 22.05
C VAL A 55 -0.84 0.55 22.40
N ALA A 56 -0.30 -0.24 21.49
CA ALA A 56 0.93 -0.99 21.71
C ALA A 56 2.18 -0.08 21.79
N ARG A 57 2.21 1.00 21.00
CA ARG A 57 3.35 1.95 20.95
C ARG A 57 2.84 3.38 20.80
N PRO A 58 2.36 3.99 21.89
CA PRO A 58 1.89 5.38 21.89
C PRO A 58 3.02 6.40 21.72
N ASP A 59 4.24 5.99 21.95
CA ASP A 59 5.48 6.78 21.87
C ASP A 59 6.02 6.95 20.43
N VAL A 60 5.50 6.17 19.47
CA VAL A 60 5.99 6.19 18.08
C VAL A 60 4.86 6.50 17.11
N PRO A 61 5.03 7.52 16.23
CA PRO A 61 4.07 7.79 15.18
C PRO A 61 3.86 6.56 14.29
N ALA A 62 2.60 6.19 14.09
CA ALA A 62 2.26 5.03 13.26
C ALA A 62 1.12 5.36 12.32
N CYS A 63 1.17 4.83 11.09
CA CYS A 63 0.06 4.78 10.18
C CYS A 63 -0.15 3.38 9.59
N VAL A 64 -1.39 3.08 9.25
CA VAL A 64 -1.80 1.81 8.63
C VAL A 64 -2.56 2.13 7.35
N VAL A 65 -2.03 1.64 6.25
CA VAL A 65 -2.61 1.78 4.92
C VAL A 65 -2.93 0.40 4.36
N LEU A 66 -4.15 0.24 3.90
CA LEU A 66 -4.57 -0.93 3.14
C LEU A 66 -4.70 -0.53 1.68
N ALA A 67 -3.93 -1.19 0.80
CA ALA A 67 -4.20 -1.15 -0.62
C ALA A 67 -5.58 -1.80 -0.87
N ASN A 68 -6.47 -1.10 -1.57
CA ASN A 68 -7.81 -1.62 -1.77
C ASN A 68 -7.75 -2.84 -2.69
N ARG A 69 -8.17 -3.98 -2.17
CA ARG A 69 -7.94 -5.35 -2.63
C ARG A 69 -6.46 -5.73 -2.65
N GLU A 70 -5.70 -5.29 -3.64
CA GLU A 70 -4.31 -5.69 -3.87
C GLU A 70 -3.43 -4.46 -4.15
N PHE A 71 -2.18 -4.53 -3.71
CA PHE A 71 -1.16 -3.50 -3.97
C PHE A 71 -1.02 -3.18 -5.47
N GLU A 72 -1.16 -4.19 -6.33
CA GLU A 72 -1.06 -4.07 -7.77
C GLU A 72 -2.12 -3.15 -8.40
N ALA A 73 -3.22 -2.88 -7.72
CA ALA A 73 -4.22 -1.88 -8.16
C ALA A 73 -3.61 -0.49 -8.33
N TRP A 74 -2.54 -0.17 -7.57
CA TRP A 74 -1.81 1.09 -7.72
C TRP A 74 -1.05 1.20 -9.04
N PHE A 75 -0.48 0.08 -9.52
CA PHE A 75 0.13 0.03 -10.85
C PHE A 75 -0.92 0.14 -11.95
N ILE A 76 -2.09 -0.49 -11.75
CA ILE A 76 -3.21 -0.40 -12.70
C ILE A 76 -3.72 1.05 -12.78
N ALA A 77 -3.80 1.77 -11.67
CA ALA A 77 -4.19 3.18 -11.65
C ALA A 77 -3.22 4.06 -12.44
N ALA A 78 -1.94 3.71 -12.46
CA ALA A 78 -0.90 4.41 -13.22
C ALA A 78 -0.51 3.71 -14.52
N ALA A 79 -1.33 2.77 -15.03
CA ALA A 79 -1.01 1.94 -16.19
C ALA A 79 -0.48 2.73 -17.41
N PRO A 80 -1.01 3.92 -17.76
CA PRO A 80 -0.46 4.68 -18.88
C PRO A 80 1.02 5.03 -18.74
N SER A 81 1.54 5.21 -17.55
CA SER A 81 2.96 5.48 -17.32
C SER A 81 3.88 4.28 -17.47
N LEU A 82 3.30 3.09 -17.51
CA LEU A 82 4.02 1.83 -17.71
C LEU A 82 3.96 1.34 -19.17
N ALA A 83 3.24 2.05 -20.05
CA ALA A 83 3.10 1.72 -21.45
C ALA A 83 4.47 1.64 -22.14
N GLY A 84 4.65 0.64 -23.01
CA GLY A 84 5.90 0.40 -23.74
C GLY A 84 7.07 -0.08 -22.89
N THR A 85 6.88 -0.29 -21.57
CA THR A 85 7.93 -0.70 -20.66
C THR A 85 7.59 -2.02 -19.95
N HIS A 86 8.55 -2.68 -19.34
CA HIS A 86 8.36 -3.89 -18.52
C HIS A 86 7.54 -5.01 -19.20
N GLY A 87 7.53 -5.06 -20.52
CA GLY A 87 6.76 -6.01 -21.31
C GLY A 87 5.29 -5.63 -21.52
N PHE A 88 4.88 -4.42 -21.17
CA PHE A 88 3.55 -3.90 -21.46
C PHE A 88 3.48 -3.26 -22.87
N PRO A 89 2.30 -3.26 -23.52
CA PRO A 89 2.11 -2.63 -24.82
C PRO A 89 2.14 -1.09 -24.73
N GLU A 90 2.39 -0.42 -25.87
CA GLU A 90 2.43 1.04 -25.97
C GLU A 90 1.09 1.73 -25.68
N ASP A 91 -0.02 1.02 -25.84
CA ASP A 91 -1.39 1.51 -25.64
C ASP A 91 -1.97 1.09 -24.29
N LEU A 92 -1.13 0.69 -23.33
CA LEU A 92 -1.59 0.30 -22.00
C LEU A 92 -2.36 1.43 -21.34
N SER A 93 -3.59 1.17 -20.93
CA SER A 93 -4.48 2.15 -20.33
C SER A 93 -5.06 1.64 -19.00
N ALA A 94 -5.41 2.60 -18.12
CA ALA A 94 -6.08 2.30 -16.87
C ALA A 94 -7.59 2.09 -17.11
N PRO A 95 -8.23 1.13 -16.42
CA PRO A 95 -9.68 1.03 -16.38
C PRO A 95 -10.28 2.19 -15.57
N GLY A 96 -11.59 2.42 -15.69
CA GLY A 96 -12.27 3.52 -14.98
C GLY A 96 -12.21 3.44 -13.45
N ASP A 97 -12.09 2.23 -12.88
CA ASP A 97 -11.95 2.02 -11.44
C ASP A 97 -10.94 0.89 -11.16
N PRO A 98 -9.67 1.23 -11.05
CA PRO A 98 -8.59 0.27 -10.83
C PRO A 98 -8.76 -0.56 -9.54
N GLU A 99 -9.30 0.03 -8.48
CA GLU A 99 -9.45 -0.62 -7.19
C GLU A 99 -10.63 -1.61 -7.14
N LYS A 100 -11.52 -1.61 -8.13
CA LYS A 100 -12.57 -2.63 -8.28
C LYS A 100 -12.09 -3.90 -8.98
N ILE A 101 -10.92 -3.87 -9.60
CA ILE A 101 -10.37 -5.04 -10.28
C ILE A 101 -10.12 -6.15 -9.25
N ARG A 102 -10.73 -7.32 -9.48
CA ARG A 102 -10.37 -8.55 -8.80
C ARG A 102 -9.28 -9.25 -9.60
N GLY A 103 -8.24 -9.74 -8.92
CA GLY A 103 -7.10 -10.34 -9.61
C GLY A 103 -6.24 -9.28 -10.33
N ALA A 104 -5.75 -8.28 -9.59
CA ALA A 104 -4.91 -7.24 -10.16
C ALA A 104 -3.60 -7.79 -10.73
N LYS A 105 -3.07 -8.87 -10.15
CA LYS A 105 -1.90 -9.60 -10.66
C LYS A 105 -2.18 -10.27 -12.00
N GLU A 106 -3.33 -10.90 -12.13
CA GLU A 106 -3.82 -11.51 -13.36
C GLU A 106 -4.06 -10.47 -14.43
N TRP A 107 -4.65 -9.32 -14.05
CA TRP A 107 -4.88 -8.19 -14.97
C TRP A 107 -3.55 -7.70 -15.58
N LEU A 108 -2.51 -7.51 -14.75
CA LEU A 108 -1.18 -7.13 -15.21
C LEU A 108 -0.56 -8.23 -16.09
N GLY A 109 -0.63 -9.48 -15.66
CA GLY A 109 -0.08 -10.61 -16.40
C GLY A 109 -0.67 -10.80 -17.78
N GLN A 110 -2.00 -10.63 -17.92
CA GLN A 110 -2.71 -10.76 -19.21
C GLN A 110 -2.36 -9.65 -20.20
N ARG A 111 -1.82 -8.52 -19.73
CA ARG A 111 -1.45 -7.38 -20.59
C ARG A 111 0.02 -7.35 -20.97
N LYS A 112 0.83 -8.24 -20.40
CA LYS A 112 2.23 -8.38 -20.84
C LYS A 112 2.27 -9.04 -22.23
N THR A 113 3.03 -8.43 -23.12
CA THR A 113 3.22 -8.88 -24.52
C THR A 113 4.54 -9.63 -24.71
N ASP A 114 5.39 -9.65 -23.70
CA ASP A 114 6.70 -10.33 -23.71
C ASP A 114 6.61 -11.86 -23.44
N GLY A 115 5.39 -12.41 -23.31
CA GLY A 115 5.15 -13.84 -23.04
C GLY A 115 5.45 -14.26 -21.61
N ARG A 116 5.78 -13.34 -20.72
CA ARG A 116 6.10 -13.64 -19.30
C ARG A 116 4.92 -13.30 -18.40
N PRO A 117 4.52 -14.20 -17.49
CA PRO A 117 3.51 -13.89 -16.51
C PRO A 117 4.01 -12.83 -15.53
N TYR A 118 3.12 -12.00 -15.01
CA TYR A 118 3.44 -11.12 -13.87
C TYR A 118 3.80 -11.95 -12.63
N LYS A 119 4.91 -11.60 -12.00
CA LYS A 119 5.38 -12.26 -10.75
C LYS A 119 5.73 -11.18 -9.72
N PRO A 120 4.99 -11.08 -8.59
CA PRO A 120 5.24 -10.05 -7.57
C PRO A 120 6.70 -9.97 -7.11
N THR A 121 7.36 -11.11 -6.94
CA THR A 121 8.76 -11.17 -6.50
C THR A 121 9.78 -10.63 -7.50
N VAL A 122 9.39 -10.50 -8.78
CA VAL A 122 10.25 -10.04 -9.87
C VAL A 122 9.82 -8.66 -10.35
N ASP A 123 8.52 -8.47 -10.55
CA ASP A 123 7.99 -7.29 -11.25
C ASP A 123 7.63 -6.12 -10.31
N GLN A 124 7.25 -6.41 -9.04
CA GLN A 124 6.80 -5.35 -8.11
C GLN A 124 7.83 -4.23 -7.92
N GLY A 125 9.10 -4.59 -7.69
CA GLY A 125 10.17 -3.61 -7.48
C GLY A 125 10.40 -2.71 -8.68
N PRO A 126 10.65 -3.27 -9.88
CA PRO A 126 10.77 -2.49 -11.11
C PRO A 126 9.57 -1.60 -11.39
N LEU A 127 8.34 -2.12 -11.29
CA LEU A 127 7.13 -1.32 -11.51
C LEU A 127 6.97 -0.21 -10.47
N ALA A 128 7.27 -0.50 -9.20
CA ALA A 128 7.24 0.50 -8.13
C ALA A 128 8.25 1.64 -8.33
N SER A 129 9.32 1.39 -9.06
CA SER A 129 10.33 2.39 -9.39
C SER A 129 9.99 3.21 -10.65
N ALA A 130 9.04 2.75 -11.45
CA ALA A 130 8.72 3.32 -12.77
C ALA A 130 7.36 4.00 -12.85
N PHE A 131 6.36 3.57 -12.05
CA PHE A 131 5.00 4.09 -12.18
C PHE A 131 4.87 5.55 -11.74
N ASP A 132 4.02 6.31 -12.43
CA ASP A 132 3.76 7.71 -12.12
C ASP A 132 2.89 7.85 -10.85
N LEU A 133 3.42 8.54 -9.84
CA LEU A 133 2.77 8.72 -8.55
C LEU A 133 1.54 9.64 -8.63
N ALA A 134 1.52 10.60 -9.56
CA ALA A 134 0.40 11.52 -9.72
C ALA A 134 -0.79 10.79 -10.37
N LEU A 135 -0.53 9.97 -11.40
CA LEU A 135 -1.55 9.11 -11.99
C LEU A 135 -2.11 8.10 -10.98
N ALA A 136 -1.23 7.41 -10.25
CA ALA A 136 -1.67 6.48 -9.20
C ALA A 136 -2.53 7.18 -8.15
N ARG A 137 -2.13 8.38 -7.71
CA ARG A 137 -2.87 9.17 -6.71
C ARG A 137 -4.24 9.64 -7.20
N SER A 138 -4.37 9.99 -8.46
CA SER A 138 -5.65 10.40 -9.06
C SER A 138 -6.59 9.21 -9.30
N GLY A 139 -6.05 8.03 -9.65
CA GLY A 139 -6.81 6.83 -10.00
C GLY A 139 -7.05 5.86 -8.83
N SER A 140 -6.40 6.06 -7.66
CA SER A 140 -6.51 5.16 -6.51
C SER A 140 -6.65 5.91 -5.19
N PRO A 141 -7.84 5.92 -4.59
CA PRO A 141 -8.08 6.49 -3.26
C PRO A 141 -7.18 5.92 -2.17
N SER A 142 -6.88 4.61 -2.19
CA SER A 142 -6.00 3.97 -1.21
C SER A 142 -4.55 4.41 -1.38
N PHE A 143 -4.07 4.63 -2.61
CA PHE A 143 -2.76 5.24 -2.85
C PHE A 143 -2.73 6.71 -2.43
N GLY A 144 -3.81 7.44 -2.66
CA GLY A 144 -3.96 8.80 -2.14
C GLY A 144 -3.85 8.86 -0.61
N LYS A 145 -4.44 7.91 0.10
CA LYS A 145 -4.27 7.75 1.55
C LYS A 145 -2.81 7.44 1.91
N PHE A 146 -2.17 6.50 1.21
CA PHE A 146 -0.76 6.18 1.40
C PHE A 146 0.12 7.43 1.32
N CYS A 147 -0.03 8.23 0.28
CA CYS A 147 0.74 9.47 0.11
C CYS A 147 0.53 10.45 1.27
N ARG A 148 -0.71 10.65 1.71
CA ARG A 148 -1.01 11.55 2.86
C ARG A 148 -0.39 11.05 4.15
N ASP A 149 -0.51 9.75 4.44
CA ASP A 149 -0.02 9.16 5.69
C ASP A 149 1.52 9.17 5.73
N VAL A 150 2.19 8.88 4.61
CA VAL A 150 3.65 9.00 4.49
C VAL A 150 4.11 10.44 4.70
N HIS A 151 3.43 11.40 4.07
CA HIS A 151 3.74 12.81 4.27
C HIS A 151 3.65 13.22 5.74
N LEU A 152 2.58 12.82 6.45
CA LEU A 152 2.40 13.09 7.87
C LEU A 152 3.49 12.44 8.74
N LEU A 153 3.89 11.20 8.45
CA LEU A 153 5.00 10.55 9.15
C LEU A 153 6.33 11.29 8.96
N LEU A 154 6.61 11.74 7.74
CA LEU A 154 7.85 12.46 7.41
C LEU A 154 7.88 13.89 7.97
N ALA A 155 6.71 14.52 8.12
CA ALA A 155 6.57 15.84 8.74
C ALA A 155 6.70 15.84 10.27
N GLY A 156 7.08 14.72 10.88
CA GLY A 156 7.30 14.60 12.32
C GLY A 156 6.08 14.22 13.14
N GLY A 157 5.10 13.58 12.52
CA GLY A 157 4.00 12.90 13.24
C GLY A 157 3.07 13.79 14.04
N SER A 158 3.04 15.09 13.79
CA SER A 158 2.02 15.99 14.35
C SER A 158 0.68 15.69 13.70
N THR A 159 -0.02 14.67 14.18
CA THR A 159 -1.44 14.50 13.89
C THR A 159 -2.16 15.65 14.57
N PRO A 160 -2.90 16.51 13.84
CA PRO A 160 -3.87 17.39 14.50
C PRO A 160 -4.84 16.45 15.23
N MET A 161 -4.92 16.55 16.55
CA MET A 161 -6.05 16.03 17.30
C MET A 161 -7.28 16.69 16.70
N LEU A 162 -8.09 15.94 15.95
CA LEU A 162 -9.46 16.31 15.71
C LEU A 162 -10.11 16.39 17.10
N ALA A 163 -10.34 17.60 17.56
CA ALA A 163 -11.17 17.87 18.72
C ALA A 163 -12.58 17.31 18.49
N PRO A 164 -13.30 16.92 19.58
CA PRO A 164 -14.57 16.23 19.54
C PRO A 164 -15.66 17.05 18.85
#